data_fb27cf8bb3b034126e7bd97f199a1a0f
#
_entry.id   fb27cf8bb3b034126e7bd97f199a1a0f
#
_cell.length_a   1.000
_cell.length_b   1.000
_cell.length_c   1.000
_cell.angle_alpha   90.00
_cell.angle_beta   90.00
_cell.angle_gamma   90.00
#
_symmetry.space_group_name_H-M   'P 1'
#
loop_
_entity.id
_entity.type
_entity.pdbx_description
1 polymer ?
#
loop_
_entity_poly.entity_id
_entity_poly.type
_entity_poly.pdbx_seq_one_letter_code
_entity_poly.pdbx_strand_id
1 'polypeptide(L)'
;GGLYFTRLKSIHSIRKLTDYENYNLYRMDIDYAYDLDRLIDRGITDNQSMINAILAEALPYLPIHMKAPNFGCSAFCTQGTDGHTLMGRNYDFKNDTSAMLVYCTPKDGYASVAFAALDNINANTPDASMAKKLATLTAPFICLDGMNEKGVSIAVLTLDSDPTYQQTGKPMIATTLAIRLVLDRAATTQEAVELLDSYDMFATSGRDYHFFVVDA
;
A
#
# COMPACT_ATOMS: atom_id res chain seq x y z
N GLY A 1 18.38 9.07 -18.07
CA GLY A 1 17.80 10.25 -17.43
C GLY A 1 16.28 10.21 -17.25
N GLY A 2 15.51 9.75 -18.23
CA GLY A 2 14.03 9.81 -18.18
C GLY A 2 13.37 8.94 -17.11
N LEU A 3 13.94 7.79 -16.78
CA LEU A 3 13.36 6.85 -15.81
C LEU A 3 13.20 7.44 -14.41
N TYR A 4 14.15 8.25 -13.95
CA TYR A 4 14.11 8.87 -12.61
C TYR A 4 13.55 10.29 -12.60
N PHE A 5 13.26 10.90 -13.74
CA PHE A 5 12.74 12.27 -13.78
C PHE A 5 11.37 12.39 -13.09
N THR A 6 10.42 11.54 -13.46
CA THR A 6 9.07 11.51 -12.83
C THR A 6 9.15 11.06 -11.36
N ARG A 7 10.08 10.15 -11.03
CA ARG A 7 10.34 9.72 -9.65
C ARG A 7 10.90 10.86 -8.79
N LEU A 8 11.80 11.68 -9.32
CA LEU A 8 12.31 12.86 -8.62
C LEU A 8 11.20 13.88 -8.34
N LYS A 9 10.25 14.06 -9.26
CA LYS A 9 9.07 14.89 -9.04
C LYS A 9 8.25 14.38 -7.85
N SER A 10 8.00 13.08 -7.77
CA SER A 10 7.32 12.47 -6.62
C SER A 10 8.11 12.67 -5.33
N ILE A 11 9.42 12.49 -5.34
CA ILE A 11 10.29 12.75 -4.18
C ILE A 11 10.20 14.22 -3.72
N HIS A 12 10.21 15.18 -4.64
CA HIS A 12 10.09 16.59 -4.32
C HIS A 12 8.71 16.97 -3.78
N SER A 13 7.70 16.13 -3.95
CA SER A 13 6.37 16.35 -3.38
C SER A 13 6.26 16.01 -1.89
N ILE A 14 7.25 15.32 -1.32
CA ILE A 14 7.24 14.92 0.10
C ILE A 14 7.17 16.17 0.99
N ARG A 15 6.18 16.18 1.89
CA ARG A 15 6.02 17.24 2.88
C ARG A 15 5.51 16.71 4.20
N LYS A 16 6.01 17.28 5.28
CA LYS A 16 5.58 16.99 6.64
C LYS A 16 4.27 17.75 6.94
N LEU A 17 3.26 17.06 7.47
CA LEU A 17 1.96 17.64 7.80
C LEU A 17 1.79 17.93 9.30
N THR A 18 2.56 17.27 10.14
CA THR A 18 2.57 17.45 11.60
C THR A 18 3.97 17.85 12.06
N ASP A 19 4.09 18.33 13.27
CA ASP A 19 5.38 18.72 13.87
C ASP A 19 5.51 18.16 15.28
N TYR A 20 5.56 16.83 15.37
CA TYR A 20 5.84 16.11 16.61
C TYR A 20 7.33 15.83 16.74
N GLU A 21 7.79 15.49 17.92
CA GLU A 21 9.21 15.29 18.22
C GLU A 21 9.85 14.14 17.41
N ASN A 22 9.18 12.97 17.34
CA ASN A 22 9.81 11.74 16.82
C ASN A 22 9.17 11.22 15.53
N TYR A 23 7.83 11.14 15.49
CA TYR A 23 7.09 10.53 14.39
C TYR A 23 6.02 11.48 13.89
N ASN A 24 5.90 11.58 12.58
CA ASN A 24 5.04 12.56 11.95
C ASN A 24 4.19 11.96 10.85
N LEU A 25 3.16 12.69 10.47
CA LEU A 25 2.39 12.45 9.25
C LEU A 25 3.04 13.21 8.10
N TYR A 26 3.30 12.51 7.01
CA TYR A 26 3.82 13.06 5.75
C TYR A 26 2.79 12.87 4.63
N ARG A 27 2.99 13.59 3.55
CA ARG A 27 2.28 13.41 2.29
C ARG A 27 3.27 13.27 1.16
N MET A 28 2.95 12.43 0.18
CA MET A 28 3.66 12.27 -1.06
C MET A 28 2.69 12.09 -2.21
N ASP A 29 2.96 12.76 -3.33
CA ASP A 29 2.22 12.61 -4.57
C ASP A 29 2.99 11.67 -5.51
N ILE A 30 2.39 10.54 -5.84
CA ILE A 30 2.95 9.52 -6.73
C ILE A 30 2.27 9.62 -8.09
N ASP A 31 3.02 10.07 -9.07
CA ASP A 31 2.58 10.17 -10.47
C ASP A 31 3.54 9.49 -11.46
N TYR A 32 4.59 8.82 -10.97
CA TYR A 32 5.43 8.02 -11.85
C TYR A 32 4.66 6.79 -12.36
N ALA A 33 4.90 6.44 -13.61
CA ALA A 33 4.26 5.27 -14.21
C ALA A 33 4.86 3.99 -13.62
N TYR A 34 4.03 3.20 -12.93
CA TYR A 34 4.33 1.84 -12.54
C TYR A 34 3.40 0.87 -13.29
N ASP A 35 3.85 -0.36 -13.44
CA ASP A 35 3.10 -1.44 -14.08
C ASP A 35 2.83 -2.53 -13.05
N LEU A 36 1.60 -2.56 -12.53
CA LEU A 36 1.20 -3.49 -11.48
C LEU A 36 1.17 -4.94 -11.98
N ASP A 37 0.77 -5.17 -13.23
CA ASP A 37 0.79 -6.50 -13.84
C ASP A 37 2.22 -7.03 -13.97
N ARG A 38 3.13 -6.21 -14.45
CA ARG A 38 4.56 -6.57 -14.53
C ARG A 38 5.13 -6.89 -13.15
N LEU A 39 4.76 -6.12 -12.11
CA LEU A 39 5.19 -6.37 -10.74
C LEU A 39 4.68 -7.72 -10.24
N ILE A 40 3.41 -8.03 -10.43
CA ILE A 40 2.78 -9.29 -10.02
C ILE A 40 3.36 -10.48 -10.82
N ASP A 41 3.54 -10.32 -12.12
CA ASP A 41 4.04 -11.37 -13.04
C ASP A 41 5.51 -11.76 -12.80
N ARG A 42 6.23 -11.04 -11.93
CA ARG A 42 7.60 -11.44 -11.51
C ARG A 42 7.65 -12.74 -10.72
N GLY A 43 6.51 -13.30 -10.32
CA GLY A 43 6.43 -14.57 -9.60
C GLY A 43 6.69 -14.42 -8.10
N ILE A 44 5.76 -13.79 -7.41
CA ILE A 44 5.81 -13.61 -5.96
C ILE A 44 5.41 -14.90 -5.28
N THR A 45 6.31 -15.49 -4.47
CA THR A 45 6.09 -16.75 -3.75
C THR A 45 6.36 -16.66 -2.26
N ASP A 46 7.04 -15.60 -1.82
CA ASP A 46 7.43 -15.35 -0.43
C ASP A 46 7.69 -13.85 -0.18
N ASN A 47 8.04 -13.49 1.04
CA ASN A 47 8.36 -12.11 1.40
C ASN A 47 9.53 -11.54 0.59
N GLN A 48 10.58 -12.33 0.36
CA GLN A 48 11.77 -11.84 -0.33
C GLN A 48 11.48 -11.57 -1.82
N SER A 49 10.78 -12.46 -2.50
CA SER A 49 10.37 -12.26 -3.89
C SER A 49 9.42 -11.07 -4.05
N MET A 50 8.52 -10.85 -3.10
CA MET A 50 7.66 -9.65 -3.05
C MET A 50 8.49 -8.38 -2.93
N ILE A 51 9.41 -8.32 -1.99
CA ILE A 51 10.31 -7.18 -1.80
C ILE A 51 11.11 -6.91 -3.06
N ASN A 52 11.69 -7.94 -3.65
CA ASN A 52 12.47 -7.83 -4.89
C ASN A 52 11.61 -7.29 -6.05
N ALA A 53 10.36 -7.75 -6.18
CA ALA A 53 9.43 -7.27 -7.20
C ALA A 53 9.08 -5.79 -7.00
N ILE A 54 8.77 -5.38 -5.79
CA ILE A 54 8.49 -3.98 -5.44
C ILE A 54 9.70 -3.08 -5.74
N LEU A 55 10.89 -3.48 -5.32
CA LEU A 55 12.11 -2.71 -5.55
C LEU A 55 12.45 -2.60 -7.04
N ALA A 56 12.26 -3.67 -7.80
CA ALA A 56 12.49 -3.66 -9.24
C ALA A 56 11.54 -2.72 -9.99
N GLU A 57 10.31 -2.55 -9.49
CA GLU A 57 9.33 -1.64 -10.07
C GLU A 57 9.56 -0.18 -9.64
N ALA A 58 9.70 0.07 -8.34
CA ALA A 58 9.82 1.41 -7.78
C ALA A 58 11.23 2.02 -7.94
N LEU A 59 12.25 1.21 -7.74
CA LEU A 59 13.65 1.63 -7.58
C LEU A 59 14.61 0.74 -8.39
N PRO A 60 14.43 0.59 -9.70
CA PRO A 60 15.30 -0.26 -10.50
C PRO A 60 16.78 0.13 -10.32
N TYR A 61 17.61 -0.89 -10.03
CA TYR A 61 19.05 -0.80 -9.82
C TYR A 61 19.52 -0.13 -8.52
N LEU A 62 18.63 0.15 -7.56
CA LEU A 62 19.01 0.71 -6.25
C LEU A 62 18.74 -0.29 -5.12
N PRO A 63 19.73 -0.62 -4.29
CA PRO A 63 19.53 -1.49 -3.13
C PRO A 63 18.87 -0.71 -1.99
N ILE A 64 17.66 -1.10 -1.61
CA ILE A 64 16.93 -0.57 -0.46
C ILE A 64 16.51 -1.74 0.43
N HIS A 65 16.53 -1.53 1.73
CA HIS A 65 16.07 -2.51 2.69
C HIS A 65 14.59 -2.27 3.04
N MET A 66 13.78 -3.33 2.92
CA MET A 66 12.38 -3.35 3.31
C MET A 66 12.09 -4.53 4.22
N LYS A 67 11.07 -4.40 5.06
CA LYS A 67 10.54 -5.50 5.88
C LYS A 67 9.02 -5.64 5.70
N ALA A 68 8.51 -6.85 5.90
CA ALA A 68 7.08 -7.11 5.89
C ALA A 68 6.42 -6.45 7.11
N PRO A 69 5.25 -5.81 6.96
CA PRO A 69 4.55 -5.15 8.05
C PRO A 69 3.99 -6.14 9.07
N ASN A 70 3.95 -5.73 10.34
CA ASN A 70 3.27 -6.43 11.42
C ASN A 70 2.42 -5.41 12.20
N PHE A 71 1.11 -5.67 12.38
CA PHE A 71 0.18 -4.70 12.94
C PHE A 71 -1.07 -5.35 13.55
N GLY A 72 -1.75 -4.61 14.43
CA GLY A 72 -3.12 -4.85 14.89
C GLY A 72 -4.05 -3.79 14.29
N CYS A 73 -5.34 -4.09 14.17
CA CYS A 73 -6.27 -3.20 13.46
C CYS A 73 -7.71 -3.35 13.90
N SER A 74 -8.50 -2.29 13.67
CA SER A 74 -9.95 -2.32 13.69
C SER A 74 -10.53 -1.48 12.55
N ALA A 75 -11.70 -1.84 12.07
CA ALA A 75 -12.43 -1.08 11.05
C ALA A 75 -13.94 -1.20 11.26
N PHE A 76 -14.68 -0.18 10.83
CA PHE A 76 -16.13 -0.19 10.81
C PHE A 76 -16.66 0.60 9.61
N CYS A 77 -17.90 0.32 9.25
CA CYS A 77 -18.64 1.05 8.25
C CYS A 77 -19.94 1.58 8.85
N THR A 78 -20.32 2.79 8.51
CA THR A 78 -21.58 3.39 8.93
C THR A 78 -22.11 4.32 7.84
N GLN A 79 -23.37 4.70 7.95
CA GLN A 79 -23.96 5.70 7.07
C GLN A 79 -23.98 7.06 7.78
N GLY A 80 -23.46 8.08 7.11
CA GLY A 80 -23.55 9.46 7.57
C GLY A 80 -25.00 9.99 7.51
N THR A 81 -25.27 11.07 8.22
CA THR A 81 -26.58 11.74 8.23
C THR A 81 -26.96 12.33 6.87
N ASP A 82 -25.99 12.52 5.99
CA ASP A 82 -26.14 12.99 4.60
C ASP A 82 -26.34 11.83 3.61
N GLY A 83 -26.43 10.58 4.10
CA GLY A 83 -26.60 9.39 3.29
C GLY A 83 -25.32 8.81 2.67
N HIS A 84 -24.16 9.45 2.88
CA HIS A 84 -22.89 8.91 2.42
C HIS A 84 -22.39 7.78 3.30
N THR A 85 -21.75 6.79 2.68
CA THR A 85 -21.07 5.71 3.38
C THR A 85 -19.76 6.22 3.96
N LEU A 86 -19.52 5.94 5.23
CA LEU A 86 -18.29 6.28 5.95
C LEU A 86 -17.58 5.01 6.41
N MET A 87 -16.29 4.91 6.15
CA MET A 87 -15.41 3.88 6.71
C MET A 87 -14.48 4.49 7.75
N GLY A 88 -14.50 3.95 8.96
CA GLY A 88 -13.53 4.25 10.01
C GLY A 88 -12.51 3.12 10.13
N ARG A 89 -11.25 3.48 10.38
CA ARG A 89 -10.15 2.53 10.43
C ARG A 89 -9.11 2.98 11.45
N ASN A 90 -8.73 2.08 12.36
CA ASN A 90 -7.55 2.22 13.22
C ASN A 90 -6.45 1.27 12.76
N TYR A 91 -5.25 1.80 12.69
CA TYR A 91 -4.02 1.04 12.54
C TYR A 91 -3.32 1.00 13.90
N ASP A 92 -3.50 -0.11 14.61
CA ASP A 92 -2.99 -0.31 15.96
C ASP A 92 -1.66 -1.05 15.89
N PHE A 93 -0.59 -0.30 15.83
CA PHE A 93 0.77 -0.81 15.84
C PHE A 93 1.58 -0.09 16.92
N LYS A 94 2.85 -0.37 17.01
CA LYS A 94 3.76 0.33 17.92
C LYS A 94 3.74 1.84 17.64
N ASN A 95 3.96 2.64 18.68
CA ASN A 95 4.06 4.09 18.57
C ASN A 95 5.40 4.56 17.95
N ASP A 96 6.03 3.74 17.12
CA ASP A 96 7.37 3.95 16.57
C ASP A 96 7.38 4.03 15.03
N THR A 97 6.32 4.53 14.45
CA THR A 97 6.24 4.74 12.99
C THR A 97 5.70 6.12 12.65
N SER A 98 6.33 6.76 11.66
CA SER A 98 5.70 7.83 10.92
C SER A 98 4.76 7.25 9.87
N ALA A 99 3.71 7.99 9.51
CA ALA A 99 2.77 7.62 8.47
C ALA A 99 2.90 8.55 7.26
N MET A 100 2.56 8.04 6.09
CA MET A 100 2.53 8.82 4.86
C MET A 100 1.19 8.69 4.17
N LEU A 101 0.55 9.81 3.89
CA LEU A 101 -0.54 9.91 2.94
C LEU A 101 0.04 9.83 1.53
N VAL A 102 -0.29 8.74 0.84
CA VAL A 102 0.14 8.49 -0.53
C VAL A 102 -1.00 8.83 -1.47
N TYR A 103 -0.86 9.96 -2.16
CA TYR A 103 -1.76 10.34 -3.26
C TYR A 103 -1.22 9.73 -4.54
N CYS A 104 -1.96 8.82 -5.13
CA CYS A 104 -1.51 8.05 -6.28
C CYS A 104 -2.41 8.33 -7.49
N THR A 105 -1.78 8.73 -8.60
CA THR A 105 -2.46 8.96 -9.88
C THR A 105 -1.84 8.08 -10.95
N PRO A 106 -2.15 6.77 -10.95
CA PRO A 106 -1.57 5.84 -11.90
C PRO A 106 -2.04 6.15 -13.33
N LYS A 107 -1.18 5.86 -14.29
CA LYS A 107 -1.51 6.09 -15.71
C LYS A 107 -2.71 5.27 -16.18
N ASP A 108 -2.80 4.02 -15.74
CA ASP A 108 -3.79 3.05 -16.19
C ASP A 108 -4.66 2.54 -15.02
N GLY A 109 -5.06 3.45 -14.11
CA GLY A 109 -5.87 3.10 -12.96
C GLY A 109 -6.55 4.32 -12.33
N TYR A 110 -7.33 4.08 -11.28
CA TYR A 110 -8.02 5.13 -10.55
C TYR A 110 -7.08 5.89 -9.62
N ALA A 111 -7.31 7.18 -9.49
CA ALA A 111 -6.65 7.99 -8.47
C ALA A 111 -7.07 7.51 -7.07
N SER A 112 -6.16 7.56 -6.12
CA SER A 112 -6.40 7.09 -4.76
C SER A 112 -5.61 7.89 -3.72
N VAL A 113 -6.06 7.80 -2.48
CA VAL A 113 -5.33 8.20 -1.28
C VAL A 113 -5.25 7.01 -0.33
N ALA A 114 -4.08 6.78 0.23
CA ALA A 114 -3.81 5.63 1.08
C ALA A 114 -2.78 5.97 2.17
N PHE A 115 -2.71 5.15 3.22
CA PHE A 115 -1.70 5.28 4.26
C PHE A 115 -0.64 4.20 4.13
N ALA A 116 0.63 4.62 4.25
CA ALA A 116 1.78 3.75 4.37
C ALA A 116 2.49 4.00 5.71
N ALA A 117 2.92 2.94 6.37
CA ALA A 117 3.76 3.00 7.58
C ALA A 117 5.23 3.08 7.17
N LEU A 118 5.89 4.19 7.47
CA LEU A 118 7.25 4.46 7.00
C LEU A 118 8.32 3.64 7.71
N ASP A 119 8.02 3.08 8.88
CA ASP A 119 8.93 2.14 9.56
C ASP A 119 9.23 0.90 8.71
N ASN A 120 8.27 0.43 7.90
CA ASN A 120 8.45 -0.74 7.03
C ASN A 120 9.54 -0.58 5.97
N ILE A 121 9.89 0.65 5.63
CA ILE A 121 10.95 0.99 4.68
C ILE A 121 12.10 1.77 5.32
N ASN A 122 12.17 1.75 6.65
CA ASN A 122 13.17 2.47 7.43
C ASN A 122 13.29 3.96 7.06
N ALA A 123 12.14 4.62 6.85
CA ALA A 123 12.07 6.00 6.40
C ALA A 123 11.16 6.87 7.30
N ASN A 124 11.22 6.71 8.63
CA ASN A 124 10.42 7.49 9.60
C ASN A 124 10.68 9.00 9.53
N THR A 125 11.83 9.39 9.01
CA THR A 125 12.17 10.78 8.65
C THR A 125 12.53 10.83 7.16
N PRO A 126 11.56 10.78 6.25
CA PRO A 126 11.79 10.58 4.83
C PRO A 126 12.57 11.72 4.18
N ASP A 127 12.52 12.91 4.75
CA ASP A 127 13.22 14.11 4.29
C ASP A 127 14.67 14.22 4.81
N ALA A 128 15.12 13.34 5.70
CA ALA A 128 16.43 13.41 6.33
C ALA A 128 17.61 13.08 5.39
N SER A 129 17.39 12.29 4.34
CA SER A 129 18.43 11.93 3.38
C SER A 129 17.86 11.53 2.02
N MET A 130 18.68 11.57 0.99
CA MET A 130 18.26 11.11 -0.34
C MET A 130 17.91 9.61 -0.35
N ALA A 131 18.62 8.79 0.40
CA ALA A 131 18.33 7.35 0.51
C ALA A 131 16.92 7.11 1.10
N LYS A 132 16.54 7.86 2.14
CA LYS A 132 15.21 7.77 2.74
C LYS A 132 14.12 8.30 1.80
N LYS A 133 14.38 9.39 1.10
CA LYS A 133 13.47 9.90 0.06
C LYS A 133 13.26 8.87 -1.06
N LEU A 134 14.32 8.24 -1.53
CA LEU A 134 14.22 7.18 -2.55
C LEU A 134 13.41 5.97 -2.05
N ALA A 135 13.59 5.56 -0.80
CA ALA A 135 12.81 4.47 -0.22
C ALA A 135 11.30 4.72 -0.26
N THR A 136 10.86 5.97 -0.14
CA THR A 136 9.43 6.33 -0.20
C THR A 136 8.79 6.09 -1.56
N LEU A 137 9.55 5.90 -2.63
CA LEU A 137 9.01 5.51 -3.93
C LEU A 137 8.34 4.13 -3.92
N THR A 138 8.60 3.30 -2.92
CA THR A 138 7.90 2.03 -2.69
C THR A 138 6.55 2.19 -2.01
N ALA A 139 6.22 3.38 -1.51
CA ALA A 139 5.01 3.64 -0.71
C ALA A 139 3.70 3.18 -1.37
N PRO A 140 3.48 3.32 -2.68
CA PRO A 140 2.25 2.82 -3.32
C PRO A 140 2.00 1.32 -3.10
N PHE A 141 3.05 0.54 -2.91
CA PHE A 141 3.01 -0.93 -2.83
C PHE A 141 3.04 -1.47 -1.39
N ILE A 142 3.07 -0.60 -0.40
CA ILE A 142 3.08 -0.96 1.03
C ILE A 142 1.93 -0.36 1.82
N CYS A 143 0.95 0.23 1.16
CA CYS A 143 -0.23 0.79 1.81
C CYS A 143 -1.08 -0.31 2.45
N LEU A 144 -1.64 -0.02 3.61
CA LEU A 144 -2.42 -0.93 4.44
C LEU A 144 -3.92 -0.65 4.39
N ASP A 145 -4.29 0.45 3.78
CA ASP A 145 -5.65 0.92 3.52
C ASP A 145 -5.66 1.99 2.45
N GLY A 146 -6.84 2.45 2.09
CA GLY A 146 -7.00 3.57 1.18
C GLY A 146 -8.42 3.67 0.62
N MET A 147 -8.61 4.73 -0.17
CA MET A 147 -9.84 4.98 -0.91
C MET A 147 -9.49 5.49 -2.31
N ASN A 148 -10.24 5.05 -3.33
CA ASN A 148 -10.07 5.52 -4.69
C ASN A 148 -11.16 6.53 -5.10
N GLU A 149 -10.97 7.14 -6.26
CA GLU A 149 -11.89 8.16 -6.82
C GLU A 149 -13.29 7.62 -7.16
N LYS A 150 -13.47 6.29 -7.21
CA LYS A 150 -14.77 5.64 -7.42
C LYS A 150 -15.53 5.42 -6.12
N GLY A 151 -14.95 5.76 -4.98
CA GLY A 151 -15.54 5.59 -3.66
C GLY A 151 -15.31 4.22 -3.03
N VAL A 152 -14.49 3.36 -3.61
CA VAL A 152 -14.10 2.10 -2.98
C VAL A 152 -13.04 2.37 -1.94
N SER A 153 -13.30 1.92 -0.71
CA SER A 153 -12.36 1.93 0.41
C SER A 153 -11.99 0.50 0.78
N ILE A 154 -10.75 0.28 1.11
CA ILE A 154 -10.22 -1.02 1.54
C ILE A 154 -9.28 -0.84 2.72
N ALA A 155 -9.32 -1.79 3.66
CA ALA A 155 -8.35 -1.90 4.74
C ALA A 155 -8.00 -3.37 4.97
N VAL A 156 -6.75 -3.63 5.35
CA VAL A 156 -6.33 -4.95 5.83
C VAL A 156 -6.45 -4.99 7.35
N LEU A 157 -6.95 -6.11 7.86
CA LEU A 157 -7.10 -6.39 9.30
C LEU A 157 -6.39 -7.69 9.63
N THR A 158 -5.56 -7.67 10.67
CA THR A 158 -4.82 -8.84 11.13
C THR A 158 -5.74 -9.85 11.81
N LEU A 159 -5.54 -11.13 11.54
CA LEU A 159 -6.11 -12.25 12.28
C LEU A 159 -5.00 -12.97 13.07
N ASP A 160 -5.35 -13.43 14.28
CA ASP A 160 -4.46 -14.27 15.08
C ASP A 160 -4.65 -15.75 14.70
N SER A 161 -4.23 -16.08 13.52
CA SER A 161 -4.29 -17.42 12.92
C SER A 161 -3.05 -17.68 12.07
N ASP A 162 -2.87 -18.92 11.66
CA ASP A 162 -1.79 -19.30 10.75
C ASP A 162 -1.93 -18.55 9.42
N PRO A 163 -0.80 -18.08 8.83
CA PRO A 163 -0.83 -17.27 7.63
C PRO A 163 -1.40 -18.04 6.44
N THR A 164 -2.30 -17.40 5.71
CA THR A 164 -2.84 -17.91 4.46
C THR A 164 -1.73 -18.04 3.41
N TYR A 165 -1.68 -19.18 2.77
CA TYR A 165 -0.83 -19.48 1.63
C TYR A 165 -1.61 -20.34 0.64
N GLN A 166 -2.37 -19.71 -0.25
CA GLN A 166 -3.19 -20.40 -1.22
C GLN A 166 -2.33 -20.93 -2.38
N GLN A 167 -2.66 -22.14 -2.85
CA GLN A 167 -1.95 -22.82 -3.93
C GLN A 167 -2.94 -23.52 -4.86
N THR A 168 -3.86 -22.75 -5.46
CA THR A 168 -4.91 -23.28 -6.35
C THR A 168 -4.53 -23.25 -7.83
N GLY A 169 -3.33 -22.78 -8.16
CA GLY A 169 -2.85 -22.61 -9.52
C GLY A 169 -3.07 -21.25 -10.15
N LYS A 170 -3.64 -20.30 -9.38
CA LYS A 170 -3.76 -18.90 -9.80
C LYS A 170 -2.43 -18.17 -9.56
N PRO A 171 -2.18 -17.03 -10.23
CA PRO A 171 -1.07 -16.15 -9.88
C PRO A 171 -1.14 -15.73 -8.42
N MET A 172 -0.01 -15.68 -7.72
CA MET A 172 0.04 -15.32 -6.31
C MET A 172 0.14 -13.81 -6.14
N ILE A 173 -0.59 -13.26 -5.16
CA ILE A 173 -0.53 -11.86 -4.77
C ILE A 173 -0.32 -11.72 -3.27
N ALA A 174 0.56 -10.79 -2.89
CA ALA A 174 0.79 -10.46 -1.50
C ALA A 174 -0.23 -9.44 -0.97
N THR A 175 -0.41 -9.39 0.35
CA THR A 175 -1.41 -8.57 1.04
C THR A 175 -1.43 -7.10 0.60
N THR A 176 -0.30 -6.42 0.60
CA THR A 176 -0.23 -4.99 0.25
C THR A 176 -0.42 -4.73 -1.25
N LEU A 177 -0.05 -5.68 -2.09
CA LEU A 177 -0.29 -5.60 -3.52
C LEU A 177 -1.76 -5.83 -3.87
N ALA A 178 -2.47 -6.65 -3.10
CA ALA A 178 -3.92 -6.80 -3.21
C ALA A 178 -4.65 -5.47 -2.93
N ILE A 179 -4.20 -4.71 -1.93
CA ILE A 179 -4.73 -3.36 -1.66
C ILE A 179 -4.49 -2.43 -2.84
N ARG A 180 -3.28 -2.39 -3.37
CA ARG A 180 -2.96 -1.57 -4.54
C ARG A 180 -3.78 -1.96 -5.77
N LEU A 181 -3.98 -3.23 -6.00
CA LEU A 181 -4.79 -3.75 -7.10
C LEU A 181 -6.25 -3.26 -7.01
N VAL A 182 -6.85 -3.36 -5.83
CA VAL A 182 -8.23 -2.90 -5.59
C VAL A 182 -8.33 -1.38 -5.75
N LEU A 183 -7.41 -0.61 -5.17
CA LEU A 183 -7.41 0.84 -5.31
C LEU A 183 -7.28 1.30 -6.77
N ASP A 184 -6.44 0.64 -7.55
CA ASP A 184 -6.21 1.02 -8.93
C ASP A 184 -7.34 0.60 -9.89
N ARG A 185 -8.09 -0.49 -9.57
CA ARG A 185 -8.93 -1.15 -10.56
C ARG A 185 -10.37 -1.45 -10.16
N ALA A 186 -10.76 -1.33 -8.90
CA ALA A 186 -12.12 -1.62 -8.46
C ALA A 186 -12.96 -0.34 -8.36
N ALA A 187 -14.09 -0.30 -9.06
CA ALA A 187 -15.07 0.77 -8.94
C ALA A 187 -16.21 0.44 -7.96
N THR A 188 -16.33 -0.83 -7.55
CA THR A 188 -17.34 -1.34 -6.60
C THR A 188 -16.74 -2.43 -5.72
N THR A 189 -17.41 -2.74 -4.62
CA THR A 189 -17.07 -3.90 -3.77
C THR A 189 -17.10 -5.20 -4.55
N GLN A 190 -18.11 -5.37 -5.44
CA GLN A 190 -18.21 -6.56 -6.29
C GLN A 190 -16.97 -6.72 -7.19
N GLU A 191 -16.54 -5.65 -7.84
CA GLU A 191 -15.32 -5.68 -8.66
C GLU A 191 -14.07 -5.99 -7.83
N ALA A 192 -13.98 -5.48 -6.59
CA ALA A 192 -12.89 -5.80 -5.68
C ALA A 192 -12.84 -7.30 -5.36
N VAL A 193 -13.98 -7.93 -5.08
CA VAL A 193 -14.07 -9.37 -4.84
C VAL A 193 -13.63 -10.15 -6.07
N GLU A 194 -14.10 -9.80 -7.26
CA GLU A 194 -13.75 -10.47 -8.52
C GLU A 194 -12.24 -10.36 -8.82
N LEU A 195 -11.66 -9.17 -8.60
CA LEU A 195 -10.22 -8.98 -8.75
C LEU A 195 -9.41 -9.86 -7.80
N LEU A 196 -9.77 -9.89 -6.53
CA LEU A 196 -9.06 -10.68 -5.51
C LEU A 196 -9.22 -12.19 -5.74
N ASP A 197 -10.39 -12.63 -6.22
CA ASP A 197 -10.63 -14.04 -6.55
C ASP A 197 -9.79 -14.56 -7.74
N SER A 198 -9.24 -13.65 -8.53
CA SER A 198 -8.35 -13.99 -9.65
C SER A 198 -6.95 -14.42 -9.22
N TYR A 199 -6.63 -14.32 -7.94
CA TYR A 199 -5.30 -14.57 -7.39
C TYR A 199 -5.33 -15.57 -6.23
N ASP A 200 -4.20 -16.25 -6.04
CA ASP A 200 -3.91 -16.95 -4.80
C ASP A 200 -3.29 -15.96 -3.79
N MET A 201 -3.83 -15.96 -2.58
CA MET A 201 -3.41 -15.01 -1.54
C MET A 201 -2.24 -15.55 -0.72
N PHE A 202 -1.30 -14.68 -0.45
CA PHE A 202 -0.14 -14.91 0.38
C PHE A 202 -0.06 -13.84 1.50
N ALA A 203 -0.11 -14.27 2.75
CA ALA A 203 0.01 -13.40 3.91
C ALA A 203 1.47 -13.09 4.23
N THR A 204 1.83 -11.80 4.28
CA THR A 204 3.23 -11.35 4.27
C THR A 204 3.96 -11.34 5.61
N SER A 205 3.27 -11.33 6.77
CA SER A 205 3.91 -11.05 8.06
C SER A 205 3.83 -12.18 9.09
N GLY A 206 3.65 -13.42 8.66
CA GLY A 206 3.55 -14.56 9.58
C GLY A 206 2.24 -14.65 10.36
N ARG A 207 1.26 -13.81 10.05
CA ARG A 207 -0.13 -13.83 10.53
C ARG A 207 -1.08 -13.80 9.37
N ASP A 208 -2.30 -14.23 9.59
CA ASP A 208 -3.35 -14.13 8.58
C ASP A 208 -4.00 -12.75 8.55
N TYR A 209 -4.71 -12.47 7.46
CA TYR A 209 -5.39 -11.20 7.22
C TYR A 209 -6.75 -11.43 6.59
N HIS A 210 -7.65 -10.48 6.84
CA HIS A 210 -8.80 -10.29 5.99
C HIS A 210 -8.88 -8.84 5.50
N PHE A 211 -9.57 -8.64 4.39
CA PHE A 211 -9.83 -7.31 3.84
C PHE A 211 -11.23 -6.85 4.22
N PHE A 212 -11.32 -5.59 4.59
CA PHE A 212 -12.59 -4.90 4.78
C PHE A 212 -12.77 -3.94 3.62
N VAL A 213 -13.77 -4.16 2.79
CA VAL A 213 -14.02 -3.38 1.57
C VAL A 213 -15.40 -2.75 1.65
N VAL A 214 -15.48 -1.47 1.30
CA VAL A 214 -16.70 -0.67 1.33
C VAL A 214 -16.77 0.15 0.05
N ASP A 215 -17.96 0.31 -0.51
CA ASP A 215 -18.22 1.27 -1.59
C ASP A 215 -19.30 2.30 -1.21
N ALA A 216 -19.54 3.26 -2.10
CA ALA A 216 -20.49 4.33 -1.90
C ALA A 216 -21.96 3.87 -2.01
#